data_acd03878e012e717342a80fa30962349
#
_entry.id   acd03878e012e717342a80fa30962349
#
_cell.length_a   1.000
_cell.length_b   1.000
_cell.length_c   1.000
_cell.angle_alpha   90.00
_cell.angle_beta   90.00
_cell.angle_gamma   90.00
#
_symmetry.space_group_name_H-M   'P 1'
#
loop_
_entity.id
_entity.type
_entity.pdbx_description
1 polymer ?
#
loop_
_entity_poly.entity_id
_entity_poly.type
_entity_poly.pdbx_seq_one_letter_code
_entity_poly.pdbx_strand_id
1 'polypeptide(L)'
;MKASFSLFLFSFLSISLFAQDYAIQQLENSPRHHEWIEIESSGRTMHNFVAFPERSDKAPVFIVIHENRGLNDWARSFTDQLAEKGFIAIAPDLISNTVEGFEKTSDFETSDDARSAIYALDAENVTQDLKAVLKYAKSIEAGNGEIYIVGFCWGGSQSFRFATNAGDEIEAALVFYGTGPQEAEAYSTIEVPVFGFYGGADNRVNATIERSEKAMNSYDKTYGYVIYEGAGHAYMRRGDDPEASKDDPNVKARNASWERLLNIVKDN
;
A
#
# COMPACT_ATOMS: atom_id res chain seq x y z
N MET A 1 -18.52 55.07 -17.25
CA MET A 1 -18.83 53.70 -16.86
C MET A 1 -17.49 52.98 -16.66
N LYS A 2 -17.07 52.73 -15.43
CA LYS A 2 -15.86 51.97 -15.10
C LYS A 2 -16.31 50.58 -14.64
N ALA A 3 -15.99 49.55 -15.38
CA ALA A 3 -16.26 48.16 -15.02
C ALA A 3 -15.14 47.69 -14.08
N SER A 4 -15.49 47.38 -12.85
CA SER A 4 -14.62 46.72 -11.89
C SER A 4 -14.64 45.22 -12.17
N PHE A 5 -13.48 44.68 -12.53
CA PHE A 5 -13.25 43.24 -12.68
C PHE A 5 -12.80 42.73 -11.30
N SER A 6 -13.69 42.02 -10.62
CA SER A 6 -13.34 41.29 -9.39
C SER A 6 -12.65 39.98 -9.75
N LEU A 7 -11.37 39.89 -9.38
CA LEU A 7 -10.55 38.69 -9.51
C LEU A 7 -10.94 37.76 -8.35
N PHE A 8 -11.67 36.67 -8.67
CA PHE A 8 -11.89 35.57 -7.74
C PHE A 8 -10.63 34.67 -7.78
N LEU A 9 -9.77 34.83 -6.77
CA LEU A 9 -8.64 33.93 -6.54
C LEU A 9 -9.19 32.68 -5.85
N PHE A 10 -9.33 31.59 -6.60
CA PHE A 10 -9.64 30.29 -6.03
C PHE A 10 -8.40 29.73 -5.33
N SER A 11 -8.42 29.78 -4.00
CA SER A 11 -7.44 29.14 -3.14
C SER A 11 -7.66 27.61 -3.12
N PHE A 12 -6.98 26.87 -4.03
CA PHE A 12 -6.90 25.41 -4.01
C PHE A 12 -5.53 24.97 -3.47
N LEU A 13 -5.15 25.38 -2.26
CA LEU A 13 -3.83 25.04 -1.74
C LEU A 13 -3.84 24.72 -0.23
N SER A 14 -4.65 23.78 0.25
CA SER A 14 -4.57 23.49 1.70
C SER A 14 -4.93 22.07 2.14
N ILE A 15 -5.34 21.17 1.27
CA ILE A 15 -5.78 19.83 1.73
C ILE A 15 -4.61 18.82 1.79
N SER A 16 -3.50 19.06 1.09
CA SER A 16 -2.37 18.12 1.06
C SER A 16 -1.41 18.26 2.25
N LEU A 17 -1.34 19.40 2.90
CA LEU A 17 -0.44 19.64 4.05
C LEU A 17 -0.94 18.95 5.33
N PHE A 18 -2.24 19.01 5.63
CA PHE A 18 -2.77 18.48 6.89
C PHE A 18 -2.68 16.94 7.00
N ALA A 19 -2.85 16.22 5.90
CA ALA A 19 -2.80 14.75 5.92
C ALA A 19 -1.37 14.18 6.16
N GLN A 20 -0.34 14.99 6.06
CA GLN A 20 1.05 14.61 6.33
C GLN A 20 1.42 14.87 7.80
N ASP A 21 0.89 15.93 8.41
CA ASP A 21 1.26 16.34 9.75
C ASP A 21 0.86 15.30 10.81
N TYR A 22 -0.33 14.69 10.74
CA TYR A 22 -0.73 13.69 11.74
C TYR A 22 -0.03 12.34 11.55
N ALA A 23 0.34 11.97 10.32
CA ALA A 23 1.10 10.76 10.06
C ALA A 23 2.50 10.85 10.67
N ILE A 24 3.15 12.02 10.58
CA ILE A 24 4.42 12.30 11.25
C ILE A 24 4.22 12.24 12.77
N GLN A 25 3.21 12.91 13.30
CA GLN A 25 2.91 12.89 14.74
C GLN A 25 2.67 11.48 15.26
N GLN A 26 1.97 10.64 14.51
CA GLN A 26 1.77 9.24 14.86
C GLN A 26 3.09 8.47 14.93
N LEU A 27 3.96 8.64 13.94
CA LEU A 27 5.27 7.98 13.92
C LEU A 27 6.17 8.45 15.07
N GLU A 28 6.19 9.76 15.35
CA GLU A 28 6.99 10.35 16.45
C GLU A 28 6.51 9.93 17.84
N ASN A 29 5.21 9.73 18.01
CA ASN A 29 4.61 9.31 19.28
C ASN A 29 4.44 7.79 19.40
N SER A 30 4.83 7.02 18.39
CA SER A 30 4.72 5.57 18.42
C SER A 30 5.68 4.98 19.48
N PRO A 31 5.19 4.12 20.39
CA PRO A 31 6.06 3.41 21.33
C PRO A 31 6.79 2.23 20.67
N ARG A 32 6.44 1.86 19.45
CA ARG A 32 6.92 0.68 18.76
C ARG A 32 8.32 0.87 18.21
N HIS A 33 9.07 -0.22 18.11
CA HIS A 33 10.40 -0.20 17.52
C HIS A 33 10.30 -0.01 16.00
N HIS A 34 10.95 1.03 15.50
CA HIS A 34 11.13 1.29 14.08
C HIS A 34 12.60 1.19 13.70
N GLU A 35 12.87 0.64 12.53
CA GLU A 35 14.22 0.64 11.96
C GLU A 35 14.18 0.81 10.44
N TRP A 36 15.26 1.33 9.91
CA TRP A 36 15.55 1.32 8.49
C TRP A 36 16.59 0.23 8.20
N ILE A 37 16.28 -0.62 7.25
CA ILE A 37 17.18 -1.67 6.79
C ILE A 37 17.47 -1.50 5.30
N GLU A 38 18.56 -2.08 4.87
CA GLU A 38 19.00 -2.07 3.49
C GLU A 38 18.92 -3.48 2.91
N ILE A 39 18.35 -3.59 1.71
CA ILE A 39 18.26 -4.84 0.96
C ILE A 39 18.84 -4.60 -0.43
N GLU A 40 19.83 -5.39 -0.82
CA GLU A 40 20.38 -5.36 -2.18
C GLU A 40 19.42 -6.06 -3.14
N SER A 41 18.96 -5.34 -4.17
CA SER A 41 18.09 -5.88 -5.21
C SER A 41 18.23 -5.09 -6.49
N SER A 42 18.06 -5.74 -7.63
CA SER A 42 18.04 -5.09 -8.96
C SER A 42 19.27 -4.21 -9.22
N GLY A 43 20.43 -4.59 -8.63
CA GLY A 43 21.71 -3.88 -8.77
C GLY A 43 21.82 -2.57 -7.98
N ARG A 44 20.97 -2.37 -6.97
CA ARG A 44 20.95 -1.18 -6.10
C ARG A 44 20.63 -1.55 -4.65
N THR A 45 21.00 -0.70 -3.73
CA THR A 45 20.57 -0.75 -2.33
C THR A 45 19.18 -0.16 -2.20
N MET A 46 18.24 -0.93 -1.70
CA MET A 46 16.86 -0.52 -1.42
C MET A 46 16.68 -0.31 0.08
N HIS A 47 16.24 0.88 0.48
CA HIS A 47 15.90 1.19 1.87
C HIS A 47 14.50 0.68 2.19
N ASN A 48 14.35 0.11 3.38
CA ASN A 48 13.07 -0.43 3.83
C ASN A 48 12.77 0.04 5.25
N PHE A 49 11.56 0.51 5.50
CA PHE A 49 11.09 0.85 6.83
C PHE A 49 10.44 -0.37 7.46
N VAL A 50 10.87 -0.73 8.67
CA VAL A 50 10.32 -1.86 9.43
C VAL A 50 9.76 -1.36 10.75
N ALA A 51 8.57 -1.86 11.10
CA ALA A 51 7.94 -1.63 12.40
C ALA A 51 7.64 -2.98 13.08
N PHE A 52 8.00 -3.06 14.36
CA PHE A 52 7.81 -4.25 15.18
C PHE A 52 6.72 -4.03 16.21
N PRO A 53 5.84 -5.01 16.46
CA PRO A 53 4.82 -4.93 17.48
C PRO A 53 5.42 -5.07 18.89
N GLU A 54 4.75 -4.48 19.87
CA GLU A 54 5.09 -4.65 21.30
C GLU A 54 4.54 -5.99 21.83
N ARG A 55 5.15 -7.10 21.41
CA ARG A 55 4.76 -8.45 21.86
C ARG A 55 6.00 -9.36 21.96
N SER A 56 5.90 -10.41 22.77
CA SER A 56 6.98 -11.36 23.02
C SER A 56 6.90 -12.64 22.18
N ASP A 57 5.72 -12.95 21.65
CA ASP A 57 5.47 -14.09 20.77
C ASP A 57 5.66 -13.72 19.30
N LYS A 58 5.89 -14.72 18.47
CA LYS A 58 6.09 -14.54 17.03
C LYS A 58 4.84 -13.99 16.34
N ALA A 59 5.03 -13.17 15.33
CA ALA A 59 3.98 -12.45 14.64
C ALA A 59 3.98 -12.72 13.12
N PRO A 60 2.81 -12.68 12.45
CA PRO A 60 2.77 -12.60 11.00
C PRO A 60 3.48 -11.36 10.48
N VAL A 61 4.02 -11.44 9.25
CA VAL A 61 4.76 -10.34 8.61
C VAL A 61 3.96 -9.78 7.45
N PHE A 62 3.80 -8.46 7.42
CA PHE A 62 3.21 -7.74 6.29
C PHE A 62 4.28 -7.07 5.43
N ILE A 63 4.26 -7.28 4.13
CA ILE A 63 4.98 -6.48 3.15
C ILE A 63 4.02 -5.40 2.64
N VAL A 64 4.38 -4.13 2.84
CA VAL A 64 3.53 -2.96 2.55
C VAL A 64 4.01 -2.24 1.31
N ILE A 65 3.23 -2.24 0.24
CA ILE A 65 3.58 -1.52 -0.99
C ILE A 65 2.87 -0.16 -1.02
N HIS A 66 3.67 0.89 -1.01
CA HIS A 66 3.22 2.29 -0.99
C HIS A 66 2.38 2.72 -2.21
N GLU A 67 1.71 3.87 -2.10
CA GLU A 67 1.01 4.53 -3.23
C GLU A 67 2.01 5.06 -4.29
N ASN A 68 1.50 5.73 -5.32
CA ASN A 68 2.31 6.34 -6.38
C ASN A 68 3.07 7.62 -5.96
N ARG A 69 3.35 7.79 -4.69
CA ARG A 69 4.14 8.90 -4.12
C ARG A 69 5.34 8.42 -3.31
N GLY A 70 5.69 7.16 -3.46
CA GLY A 70 6.79 6.53 -2.73
C GLY A 70 6.47 6.22 -1.27
N LEU A 71 7.49 5.86 -0.53
CA LEU A 71 7.40 5.55 0.90
C LEU A 71 7.35 6.84 1.72
N ASN A 72 6.25 7.56 1.59
CA ASN A 72 5.97 8.80 2.33
C ASN A 72 5.53 8.52 3.78
N ASP A 73 5.28 9.59 4.54
CA ASP A 73 4.94 9.51 5.96
C ASP A 73 3.68 8.70 6.21
N TRP A 74 2.65 8.83 5.36
CA TRP A 74 1.44 8.03 5.50
C TRP A 74 1.70 6.53 5.31
N ALA A 75 2.51 6.14 4.33
CA ALA A 75 2.83 4.73 4.09
C ALA A 75 3.62 4.14 5.27
N ARG A 76 4.56 4.92 5.86
CA ARG A 76 5.28 4.52 7.08
C ARG A 76 4.34 4.47 8.30
N SER A 77 3.44 5.44 8.44
CA SER A 77 2.42 5.45 9.49
C SER A 77 1.49 4.23 9.38
N PHE A 78 1.04 3.85 8.18
CA PHE A 78 0.27 2.62 7.98
C PHE A 78 1.07 1.37 8.38
N THR A 79 2.37 1.34 8.07
CA THR A 79 3.27 0.26 8.49
C THR A 79 3.34 0.17 10.02
N ASP A 80 3.43 1.30 10.71
CA ASP A 80 3.35 1.38 12.17
C ASP A 80 1.98 0.96 12.73
N GLN A 81 0.89 1.32 12.05
CA GLN A 81 -0.46 0.88 12.43
C GLN A 81 -0.64 -0.64 12.33
N LEU A 82 0.00 -1.32 11.38
CA LEU A 82 0.04 -2.79 11.35
C LEU A 82 0.78 -3.34 12.57
N ALA A 83 1.87 -2.71 12.98
CA ALA A 83 2.58 -3.12 14.19
C ALA A 83 1.76 -2.86 15.44
N GLU A 84 0.95 -1.79 15.51
CA GLU A 84 -0.05 -1.59 16.56
C GLU A 84 -1.06 -2.74 16.64
N LYS A 85 -1.42 -3.35 15.53
CA LYS A 85 -2.34 -4.50 15.48
C LYS A 85 -1.65 -5.84 15.78
N GLY A 86 -0.35 -5.83 16.08
CA GLY A 86 0.39 -7.03 16.50
C GLY A 86 1.13 -7.74 15.38
N PHE A 87 1.32 -7.12 14.22
CA PHE A 87 2.06 -7.65 13.07
C PHE A 87 3.45 -7.04 12.96
N ILE A 88 4.41 -7.77 12.43
CA ILE A 88 5.64 -7.17 11.92
C ILE A 88 5.31 -6.59 10.53
N ALA A 89 5.73 -5.38 10.25
CA ALA A 89 5.47 -4.79 8.95
C ALA A 89 6.75 -4.21 8.33
N ILE A 90 6.98 -4.50 7.06
CA ILE A 90 8.10 -4.01 6.27
C ILE A 90 7.58 -3.28 5.04
N ALA A 91 8.00 -2.04 4.85
CA ALA A 91 7.64 -1.21 3.71
C ALA A 91 8.89 -0.87 2.89
N PRO A 92 9.08 -1.50 1.72
CA PRO A 92 10.16 -1.14 0.82
C PRO A 92 9.95 0.25 0.22
N ASP A 93 11.01 1.03 0.14
CA ASP A 93 11.06 2.23 -0.69
C ASP A 93 11.50 1.86 -2.11
N LEU A 94 10.53 1.50 -2.94
CA LEU A 94 10.77 0.93 -4.27
C LEU A 94 11.44 1.88 -5.26
N ILE A 95 11.56 3.18 -4.92
CA ILE A 95 12.33 4.15 -5.71
C ILE A 95 13.69 4.49 -5.11
N SER A 96 14.11 3.78 -4.05
CA SER A 96 15.46 3.93 -3.49
C SER A 96 16.53 3.78 -4.56
N ASN A 97 17.43 4.76 -4.67
CA ASN A 97 18.57 4.73 -5.59
C ASN A 97 18.21 4.44 -7.07
N THR A 98 16.98 4.76 -7.50
CA THR A 98 16.56 4.63 -8.91
C THR A 98 16.85 5.89 -9.73
N VAL A 99 17.07 7.02 -9.08
CA VAL A 99 17.41 8.30 -9.67
C VAL A 99 18.70 8.78 -9.02
N GLU A 100 19.68 9.22 -9.81
CA GLU A 100 20.98 9.70 -9.32
C GLU A 100 20.80 10.87 -8.34
N GLY A 101 21.42 10.77 -7.17
CA GLY A 101 21.35 11.77 -6.11
C GLY A 101 20.15 11.64 -5.15
N PHE A 102 19.29 10.63 -5.33
CA PHE A 102 18.13 10.37 -4.47
C PHE A 102 18.22 8.96 -3.89
N GLU A 103 18.48 8.85 -2.61
CA GLU A 103 18.59 7.55 -1.92
C GLU A 103 17.23 7.00 -1.49
N LYS A 104 16.30 7.88 -1.12
CA LYS A 104 14.96 7.56 -0.59
C LYS A 104 13.88 8.48 -1.14
N THR A 105 12.64 8.06 -0.99
CA THR A 105 11.46 8.90 -1.32
C THR A 105 11.53 10.28 -0.67
N SER A 106 12.05 10.39 0.56
CA SER A 106 12.15 11.66 1.29
C SER A 106 13.09 12.68 0.66
N ASP A 107 13.98 12.27 -0.24
CA ASP A 107 14.97 13.13 -0.87
C ASP A 107 14.39 13.87 -2.09
N PHE A 108 13.25 13.43 -2.62
CA PHE A 108 12.58 14.11 -3.72
C PHE A 108 11.97 15.43 -3.25
N GLU A 109 12.20 16.51 -4.01
CA GLU A 109 11.69 17.85 -3.66
C GLU A 109 10.15 17.92 -3.68
N THR A 110 9.52 17.17 -4.59
CA THR A 110 8.07 17.15 -4.74
C THR A 110 7.53 15.72 -4.84
N SER A 111 6.27 15.54 -4.44
CA SER A 111 5.58 14.27 -4.63
C SER A 111 5.33 13.91 -6.10
N ASP A 112 5.37 14.86 -7.01
CA ASP A 112 5.24 14.64 -8.45
C ASP A 112 6.55 14.11 -9.05
N ASP A 113 7.71 14.48 -8.51
CA ASP A 113 9.01 13.90 -8.89
C ASP A 113 9.09 12.44 -8.44
N ALA A 114 8.74 12.14 -7.17
CA ALA A 114 8.64 10.78 -6.68
C ALA A 114 7.67 9.94 -7.52
N ARG A 115 6.53 10.51 -7.91
CA ARG A 115 5.55 9.84 -8.79
C ARG A 115 6.14 9.54 -10.16
N SER A 116 6.90 10.46 -10.72
CA SER A 116 7.57 10.26 -12.02
C SER A 116 8.57 9.12 -11.94
N ALA A 117 9.37 9.05 -10.86
CA ALA A 117 10.30 7.94 -10.61
C ALA A 117 9.56 6.59 -10.50
N ILE A 118 8.42 6.53 -9.79
CA ILE A 118 7.61 5.31 -9.67
C ILE A 118 7.09 4.82 -11.02
N TYR A 119 6.58 5.71 -11.87
CA TYR A 119 6.07 5.30 -13.18
C TYR A 119 7.18 4.99 -14.20
N ALA A 120 8.43 5.32 -13.89
CA ALA A 120 9.61 4.91 -14.66
C ALA A 120 10.16 3.53 -14.23
N LEU A 121 9.68 2.95 -13.13
CA LEU A 121 10.13 1.64 -12.67
C LEU A 121 9.81 0.55 -13.69
N ASP A 122 10.81 -0.28 -13.96
CA ASP A 122 10.61 -1.52 -14.70
C ASP A 122 9.83 -2.52 -13.84
N ALA A 123 8.83 -3.13 -14.46
CA ALA A 123 7.92 -4.02 -13.75
C ALA A 123 8.61 -5.30 -13.24
N GLU A 124 9.60 -5.83 -13.97
CA GLU A 124 10.37 -6.99 -13.53
C GLU A 124 11.28 -6.65 -12.36
N ASN A 125 11.92 -5.47 -12.37
CA ASN A 125 12.72 -5.00 -11.25
C ASN A 125 11.87 -4.86 -9.98
N VAL A 126 10.64 -4.33 -10.08
CA VAL A 126 9.70 -4.29 -8.94
C VAL A 126 9.40 -5.70 -8.42
N THR A 127 9.26 -6.69 -9.31
CA THR A 127 9.05 -8.09 -8.90
C THR A 127 10.27 -8.64 -8.16
N GLN A 128 11.48 -8.39 -8.67
CA GLN A 128 12.73 -8.84 -8.01
C GLN A 128 12.93 -8.16 -6.66
N ASP A 129 12.63 -6.87 -6.56
CA ASP A 129 12.68 -6.12 -5.31
C ASP A 129 11.73 -6.72 -4.26
N LEU A 130 10.48 -6.99 -4.64
CA LEU A 130 9.51 -7.63 -3.74
C LEU A 130 9.91 -9.06 -3.36
N LYS A 131 10.54 -9.83 -4.23
CA LYS A 131 11.11 -11.15 -3.90
C LYS A 131 12.26 -11.03 -2.91
N ALA A 132 13.12 -10.02 -3.04
CA ALA A 132 14.19 -9.76 -2.07
C ALA A 132 13.62 -9.38 -0.69
N VAL A 133 12.58 -8.55 -0.65
CA VAL A 133 11.85 -8.22 0.59
C VAL A 133 11.18 -9.45 1.19
N LEU A 134 10.54 -10.29 0.40
CA LEU A 134 9.92 -11.54 0.84
C LEU A 134 10.96 -12.48 1.49
N LYS A 135 12.13 -12.61 0.84
CA LYS A 135 13.23 -13.40 1.40
C LYS A 135 13.71 -12.86 2.75
N TYR A 136 13.82 -11.53 2.88
CA TYR A 136 14.16 -10.90 4.15
C TYR A 136 13.04 -11.13 5.19
N ALA A 137 11.79 -10.91 4.84
CA ALA A 137 10.64 -11.12 5.72
C ALA A 137 10.61 -12.54 6.31
N LYS A 138 10.92 -13.55 5.50
CA LYS A 138 11.06 -14.95 5.95
C LYS A 138 12.21 -15.18 6.93
N SER A 139 13.24 -14.32 6.93
CA SER A 139 14.40 -14.44 7.81
C SER A 139 14.24 -13.73 9.15
N ILE A 140 13.16 -12.98 9.35
CA ILE A 140 12.91 -12.25 10.60
C ILE A 140 12.63 -13.27 11.73
N GLU A 141 13.52 -13.31 12.74
CA GLU A 141 13.40 -14.27 13.85
C GLU A 141 12.10 -14.14 14.64
N ALA A 142 11.58 -12.90 14.78
CA ALA A 142 10.33 -12.60 15.44
C ALA A 142 9.10 -12.95 14.58
N GLY A 143 9.29 -13.32 13.31
CA GLY A 143 8.22 -13.75 12.42
C GLY A 143 7.76 -15.18 12.71
N ASN A 144 6.46 -15.45 12.53
CA ASN A 144 5.88 -16.81 12.69
C ASN A 144 5.93 -17.65 11.40
N GLY A 145 6.37 -17.05 10.28
CA GLY A 145 6.44 -17.66 8.95
C GLY A 145 5.28 -17.29 8.03
N GLU A 146 4.18 -16.78 8.55
CA GLU A 146 3.05 -16.29 7.77
C GLU A 146 3.38 -14.92 7.19
N ILE A 147 3.28 -14.77 5.86
CA ILE A 147 3.59 -13.52 5.18
C ILE A 147 2.41 -13.09 4.33
N TYR A 148 2.00 -11.85 4.52
CA TYR A 148 0.97 -11.18 3.75
C TYR A 148 1.57 -10.05 2.94
N ILE A 149 1.03 -9.79 1.74
CA ILE A 149 1.37 -8.58 1.00
C ILE A 149 0.17 -7.66 0.89
N VAL A 150 0.34 -6.39 1.21
CA VAL A 150 -0.68 -5.36 1.11
C VAL A 150 -0.16 -4.20 0.30
N GLY A 151 -0.97 -3.68 -0.59
CA GLY A 151 -0.57 -2.52 -1.40
C GLY A 151 -1.72 -1.56 -1.68
N PHE A 152 -1.39 -0.30 -1.94
CA PHE A 152 -2.32 0.81 -2.07
C PHE A 152 -2.16 1.51 -3.42
N CYS A 153 -3.27 1.78 -4.13
CA CYS A 153 -3.24 2.49 -5.42
C CYS A 153 -2.35 1.77 -6.44
N TRP A 154 -1.24 2.39 -6.85
CA TRP A 154 -0.20 1.76 -7.65
C TRP A 154 0.33 0.50 -6.95
N GLY A 155 0.66 0.60 -5.66
CA GLY A 155 1.09 -0.54 -4.84
C GLY A 155 0.02 -1.62 -4.72
N GLY A 156 -1.27 -1.27 -4.75
CA GLY A 156 -2.36 -2.25 -4.81
C GLY A 156 -2.31 -3.07 -6.11
N SER A 157 -2.01 -2.41 -7.23
CA SER A 157 -1.80 -3.13 -8.49
C SER A 157 -0.53 -3.98 -8.47
N GLN A 158 0.53 -3.54 -7.77
CA GLN A 158 1.74 -4.35 -7.60
C GLN A 158 1.50 -5.54 -6.66
N SER A 159 0.69 -5.39 -5.59
CA SER A 159 0.29 -6.51 -4.73
C SER A 159 -0.47 -7.59 -5.53
N PHE A 160 -1.43 -7.20 -6.36
CA PHE A 160 -2.13 -8.14 -7.23
C PHE A 160 -1.18 -8.80 -8.23
N ARG A 161 -0.31 -8.00 -8.88
CA ARG A 161 0.68 -8.52 -9.82
C ARG A 161 1.68 -9.45 -9.13
N PHE A 162 2.11 -9.14 -7.91
CA PHE A 162 3.05 -9.99 -7.18
C PHE A 162 2.45 -11.36 -6.86
N ALA A 163 1.15 -11.48 -6.62
CA ALA A 163 0.48 -12.77 -6.44
C ALA A 163 0.67 -13.72 -7.64
N THR A 164 0.90 -13.19 -8.87
CA THR A 164 1.23 -14.00 -10.04
C THR A 164 2.68 -14.51 -10.06
N ASN A 165 3.52 -14.09 -9.11
CA ASN A 165 4.95 -14.38 -9.04
C ASN A 165 5.40 -14.97 -7.70
N ALA A 166 4.51 -14.98 -6.70
CA ALA A 166 4.83 -15.40 -5.35
C ALA A 166 4.72 -16.92 -5.13
N GLY A 167 4.03 -17.65 -6.04
CA GLY A 167 3.67 -19.03 -5.76
C GLY A 167 2.84 -19.13 -4.47
N ASP A 168 3.16 -20.08 -3.62
CA ASP A 168 2.59 -20.31 -2.29
C ASP A 168 3.42 -19.68 -1.15
N GLU A 169 4.31 -18.73 -1.48
CA GLU A 169 5.25 -18.17 -0.52
C GLU A 169 4.66 -17.05 0.37
N ILE A 170 3.41 -16.65 0.11
CA ILE A 170 2.63 -15.70 0.93
C ILE A 170 1.25 -16.30 1.23
N GLU A 171 0.63 -15.89 2.34
CA GLU A 171 -0.71 -16.36 2.72
C GLU A 171 -1.82 -15.72 1.89
N ALA A 172 -1.68 -14.45 1.57
CA ALA A 172 -2.64 -13.72 0.74
C ALA A 172 -2.06 -12.41 0.18
N ALA A 173 -2.67 -11.93 -0.92
CA ALA A 173 -2.44 -10.58 -1.44
C ALA A 173 -3.66 -9.69 -1.19
N LEU A 174 -3.46 -8.56 -0.49
CA LEU A 174 -4.48 -7.57 -0.19
C LEU A 174 -4.30 -6.34 -1.11
N VAL A 175 -5.33 -6.05 -1.88
CA VAL A 175 -5.32 -5.08 -2.98
C VAL A 175 -6.24 -3.91 -2.64
N PHE A 176 -5.69 -2.80 -2.18
CA PHE A 176 -6.46 -1.60 -1.89
C PHE A 176 -6.49 -0.68 -3.11
N TYR A 177 -7.68 -0.47 -3.66
CA TYR A 177 -7.96 0.39 -4.83
C TYR A 177 -6.90 0.30 -5.95
N GLY A 178 -6.40 -0.92 -6.18
CA GLY A 178 -5.50 -1.29 -7.26
C GLY A 178 -6.21 -2.07 -8.36
N THR A 179 -5.55 -2.27 -9.49
CA THR A 179 -6.08 -3.03 -10.63
C THR A 179 -5.34 -4.35 -10.78
N GLY A 180 -6.02 -5.38 -11.21
CA GLY A 180 -5.39 -6.66 -11.56
C GLY A 180 -4.60 -6.59 -12.88
N PRO A 181 -3.83 -7.64 -13.18
CA PRO A 181 -3.10 -7.78 -14.44
C PRO A 181 -4.00 -7.55 -15.67
N GLN A 182 -3.41 -7.06 -16.75
CA GLN A 182 -4.14 -6.81 -17.99
C GLN A 182 -4.44 -8.11 -18.74
N GLU A 183 -3.42 -8.98 -18.80
CA GLU A 183 -3.47 -10.24 -19.56
C GLU A 183 -4.12 -11.32 -18.70
N ALA A 184 -5.15 -11.97 -19.26
CA ALA A 184 -5.89 -13.00 -18.53
C ALA A 184 -5.02 -14.20 -18.16
N GLU A 185 -4.06 -14.55 -18.99
CA GLU A 185 -3.13 -15.66 -18.76
C GLU A 185 -2.28 -15.48 -17.50
N ALA A 186 -1.99 -14.24 -17.12
CA ALA A 186 -1.20 -13.96 -15.91
C ALA A 186 -1.87 -14.46 -14.63
N TYR A 187 -3.20 -14.59 -14.60
CA TYR A 187 -3.94 -15.08 -13.44
C TYR A 187 -3.76 -16.58 -13.22
N SER A 188 -3.35 -17.34 -14.23
CA SER A 188 -3.16 -18.80 -14.15
C SER A 188 -2.11 -19.20 -13.10
N THR A 189 -1.12 -18.35 -12.87
CA THR A 189 0.01 -18.61 -11.96
C THR A 189 -0.25 -18.21 -10.51
N ILE A 190 -1.40 -17.61 -10.21
CA ILE A 190 -1.75 -17.23 -8.83
C ILE A 190 -2.04 -18.51 -8.03
N GLU A 191 -1.39 -18.68 -6.89
CA GLU A 191 -1.57 -19.86 -6.02
C GLU A 191 -2.20 -19.50 -4.67
N VAL A 192 -2.31 -18.21 -4.35
CA VAL A 192 -2.79 -17.69 -3.07
C VAL A 192 -4.07 -16.88 -3.23
N PRO A 193 -4.90 -16.74 -2.19
CA PRO A 193 -6.06 -15.86 -2.21
C PRO A 193 -5.69 -14.41 -2.48
N VAL A 194 -6.52 -13.72 -3.27
CA VAL A 194 -6.43 -12.28 -3.51
C VAL A 194 -7.67 -11.60 -2.96
N PHE A 195 -7.48 -10.58 -2.13
CA PHE A 195 -8.58 -9.83 -1.51
C PHE A 195 -8.57 -8.36 -1.94
N GLY A 196 -9.62 -7.95 -2.66
CA GLY A 196 -9.82 -6.59 -3.14
C GLY A 196 -10.59 -5.70 -2.17
N PHE A 197 -10.15 -4.44 -2.00
CA PHE A 197 -10.74 -3.42 -1.14
C PHE A 197 -10.94 -2.15 -1.97
N TYR A 198 -12.18 -1.85 -2.39
CA TYR A 198 -12.47 -0.85 -3.40
C TYR A 198 -13.40 0.26 -2.91
N GLY A 199 -13.13 1.49 -3.30
CA GLY A 199 -14.03 2.62 -3.01
C GLY A 199 -15.15 2.71 -4.04
N GLY A 200 -16.40 2.84 -3.59
CA GLY A 200 -17.58 2.89 -4.47
C GLY A 200 -17.60 4.06 -5.46
N ALA A 201 -16.96 5.18 -5.10
CA ALA A 201 -16.81 6.34 -5.97
C ALA A 201 -15.56 6.31 -6.87
N ASP A 202 -14.75 5.24 -6.84
CA ASP A 202 -13.59 5.05 -7.71
C ASP A 202 -13.95 4.34 -9.02
N ASN A 203 -14.66 5.03 -9.90
CA ASN A 203 -15.14 4.45 -11.16
C ASN A 203 -14.00 3.88 -12.03
N ARG A 204 -12.80 4.48 -11.98
CA ARG A 204 -11.66 4.07 -12.80
C ARG A 204 -11.15 2.67 -12.41
N VAL A 205 -10.98 2.42 -11.13
CA VAL A 205 -10.54 1.12 -10.63
C VAL A 205 -11.68 0.11 -10.70
N ASN A 206 -12.88 0.50 -10.30
CA ASN A 206 -14.05 -0.39 -10.27
C ASN A 206 -14.40 -0.97 -11.66
N ALA A 207 -14.16 -0.22 -12.74
CA ALA A 207 -14.33 -0.71 -14.11
C ALA A 207 -13.42 -1.92 -14.45
N THR A 208 -12.39 -2.22 -13.65
CA THR A 208 -11.47 -3.34 -13.87
C THR A 208 -11.81 -4.60 -13.06
N ILE A 209 -12.70 -4.49 -12.07
CA ILE A 209 -13.00 -5.58 -11.12
C ILE A 209 -13.61 -6.78 -11.85
N GLU A 210 -14.62 -6.55 -12.69
CA GLU A 210 -15.31 -7.63 -13.42
C GLU A 210 -14.33 -8.44 -14.30
N ARG A 211 -13.38 -7.76 -14.96
CA ARG A 211 -12.34 -8.44 -15.76
C ARG A 211 -11.48 -9.35 -14.87
N SER A 212 -11.01 -8.83 -13.74
CA SER A 212 -10.20 -9.61 -12.80
C SER A 212 -10.97 -10.79 -12.22
N GLU A 213 -12.24 -10.59 -11.85
CA GLU A 213 -13.11 -11.65 -11.34
C GLU A 213 -13.30 -12.76 -12.38
N LYS A 214 -13.60 -12.42 -13.63
CA LYS A 214 -13.73 -13.37 -14.72
C LYS A 214 -12.43 -14.16 -14.95
N ALA A 215 -11.28 -13.48 -14.93
CA ALA A 215 -9.98 -14.13 -15.11
C ALA A 215 -9.65 -15.08 -13.94
N MET A 216 -9.81 -14.64 -12.70
CA MET A 216 -9.62 -15.48 -11.50
C MET A 216 -10.53 -16.72 -11.55
N ASN A 217 -11.81 -16.56 -11.85
CA ASN A 217 -12.76 -17.67 -11.94
C ASN A 217 -12.40 -18.65 -13.07
N SER A 218 -11.88 -18.17 -14.21
CA SER A 218 -11.52 -19.03 -15.35
C SER A 218 -10.34 -19.96 -15.05
N TYR A 219 -9.55 -19.66 -14.03
CA TYR A 219 -8.41 -20.47 -13.57
C TYR A 219 -8.65 -21.07 -12.17
N ASP A 220 -9.90 -21.09 -11.68
CA ASP A 220 -10.27 -21.61 -10.35
C ASP A 220 -9.46 -20.97 -9.19
N LYS A 221 -9.19 -19.64 -9.29
CA LYS A 221 -8.44 -18.88 -8.27
C LYS A 221 -9.37 -18.16 -7.31
N THR A 222 -8.96 -18.06 -6.05
CA THR A 222 -9.73 -17.37 -5.01
C THR A 222 -9.59 -15.85 -5.13
N TYR A 223 -10.71 -15.17 -5.42
CA TYR A 223 -10.79 -13.71 -5.44
C TYR A 223 -12.01 -13.23 -4.66
N GLY A 224 -11.77 -12.60 -3.52
CA GLY A 224 -12.82 -11.99 -2.70
C GLY A 224 -12.67 -10.47 -2.65
N TYR A 225 -13.72 -9.70 -2.90
CA TYR A 225 -13.63 -8.24 -2.82
C TYR A 225 -14.82 -7.59 -2.14
N VAL A 226 -14.62 -6.37 -1.64
CA VAL A 226 -15.67 -5.51 -1.10
C VAL A 226 -15.56 -4.13 -1.74
N ILE A 227 -16.72 -3.56 -2.12
CA ILE A 227 -16.84 -2.19 -2.60
C ILE A 227 -17.51 -1.36 -1.51
N TYR A 228 -16.80 -0.37 -0.97
CA TYR A 228 -17.27 0.48 0.12
C TYR A 228 -18.01 1.70 -0.46
N GLU A 229 -19.30 1.75 -0.25
CA GLU A 229 -20.18 2.78 -0.80
C GLU A 229 -19.73 4.19 -0.42
N GLY A 230 -19.71 5.11 -1.38
CA GLY A 230 -19.36 6.52 -1.21
C GLY A 230 -17.87 6.81 -0.98
N ALA A 231 -17.06 5.79 -0.66
CA ALA A 231 -15.62 5.97 -0.47
C ALA A 231 -14.92 6.26 -1.81
N GLY A 232 -13.97 7.17 -1.80
CA GLY A 232 -13.19 7.53 -2.99
C GLY A 232 -11.91 6.72 -3.15
N HIS A 233 -11.18 6.99 -4.24
CA HIS A 233 -9.80 6.50 -4.39
C HIS A 233 -8.93 6.98 -3.21
N ALA A 234 -8.01 6.14 -2.72
CA ALA A 234 -7.15 6.42 -1.56
C ALA A 234 -7.92 6.68 -0.24
N TYR A 235 -9.08 6.03 -0.06
CA TYR A 235 -9.90 6.21 1.14
C TYR A 235 -9.16 5.79 2.43
N MET A 236 -8.21 4.85 2.38
CA MET A 236 -7.41 4.47 3.55
C MET A 236 -6.62 5.67 4.09
N ARG A 237 -6.00 6.44 3.21
CA ARG A 237 -5.27 7.66 3.58
C ARG A 237 -6.20 8.81 3.93
N ARG A 238 -7.29 9.00 3.16
CA ARG A 238 -8.24 10.10 3.41
C ARG A 238 -9.04 9.91 4.69
N GLY A 239 -9.34 8.68 5.05
CA GLY A 239 -10.07 8.34 6.27
C GLY A 239 -9.18 8.17 7.50
N ASP A 240 -7.87 8.43 7.38
CA ASP A 240 -6.89 8.33 8.46
C ASP A 240 -6.73 9.64 9.23
N ASP A 241 -7.31 10.74 8.74
CA ASP A 241 -7.31 12.02 9.40
C ASP A 241 -8.13 11.95 10.71
N PRO A 242 -7.53 12.16 11.89
CA PRO A 242 -8.23 12.08 13.18
C PRO A 242 -9.32 13.15 13.35
N GLU A 243 -9.24 14.27 12.60
CA GLU A 243 -10.23 15.34 12.61
C GLU A 243 -11.38 15.10 11.61
N ALA A 244 -11.28 14.06 10.78
CA ALA A 244 -12.33 13.75 9.82
C ALA A 244 -13.62 13.30 10.52
N SER A 245 -14.76 13.67 9.94
CA SER A 245 -16.07 13.26 10.48
C SER A 245 -16.21 11.72 10.45
N LYS A 246 -16.72 11.17 11.54
CA LYS A 246 -17.05 9.71 11.61
C LYS A 246 -18.09 9.30 10.58
N ASP A 247 -18.84 10.25 10.03
CA ASP A 247 -19.82 10.02 8.97
C ASP A 247 -19.23 10.12 7.57
N ASP A 248 -17.96 10.55 7.43
CA ASP A 248 -17.26 10.55 6.14
C ASP A 248 -17.17 9.12 5.57
N PRO A 249 -17.56 8.89 4.31
CA PRO A 249 -17.51 7.57 3.70
C PRO A 249 -16.11 6.96 3.67
N ASN A 250 -15.05 7.77 3.59
CA ASN A 250 -13.67 7.27 3.61
C ASN A 250 -13.29 6.76 5.01
N VAL A 251 -13.73 7.44 6.08
CA VAL A 251 -13.53 7.00 7.47
C VAL A 251 -14.25 5.67 7.72
N LYS A 252 -15.51 5.56 7.32
CA LYS A 252 -16.29 4.31 7.42
C LYS A 252 -15.64 3.17 6.65
N ALA A 253 -15.23 3.43 5.41
CA ALA A 253 -14.57 2.45 4.57
C ALA A 253 -13.21 1.99 5.16
N ARG A 254 -12.41 2.92 5.66
CA ARG A 254 -11.15 2.61 6.34
C ARG A 254 -11.36 1.69 7.54
N ASN A 255 -12.30 2.02 8.42
CA ASN A 255 -12.58 1.22 9.60
C ASN A 255 -13.07 -0.18 9.23
N ALA A 256 -14.00 -0.31 8.29
CA ALA A 256 -14.48 -1.60 7.80
C ALA A 256 -13.38 -2.40 7.07
N SER A 257 -12.44 -1.71 6.42
CA SER A 257 -11.28 -2.35 5.78
C SER A 257 -10.31 -2.91 6.81
N TRP A 258 -10.05 -2.20 7.90
CA TRP A 258 -9.24 -2.73 9.01
C TRP A 258 -9.88 -3.97 9.62
N GLU A 259 -11.18 -3.93 9.91
CA GLU A 259 -11.90 -5.09 10.43
C GLU A 259 -11.78 -6.30 9.48
N ARG A 260 -12.02 -6.09 8.18
CA ARG A 260 -11.91 -7.15 7.18
C ARG A 260 -10.48 -7.70 7.06
N LEU A 261 -9.45 -6.83 7.06
CA LEU A 261 -8.06 -7.25 7.01
C LEU A 261 -7.72 -8.16 8.20
N LEU A 262 -8.11 -7.74 9.41
CA LEU A 262 -7.85 -8.51 10.63
C LEU A 262 -8.59 -9.87 10.61
N ASN A 263 -9.80 -9.92 10.07
CA ASN A 263 -10.54 -11.17 9.91
C ASN A 263 -9.87 -12.11 8.89
N ILE A 264 -9.39 -11.58 7.75
CA ILE A 264 -8.64 -12.37 6.76
C ILE A 264 -7.42 -13.04 7.39
N VAL A 265 -6.63 -12.30 8.19
CA VAL A 265 -5.44 -12.87 8.85
C VAL A 265 -5.80 -13.90 9.92
N LYS A 266 -6.93 -13.75 10.56
CA LYS A 266 -7.39 -14.70 11.60
C LYS A 266 -7.92 -16.01 11.02
N ASP A 267 -8.53 -15.94 9.83
CA ASP A 267 -9.23 -17.06 9.19
C ASP A 267 -8.30 -17.90 8.30
N ASN A 268 -7.09 -17.41 7.98
CA ASN A 268 -6.02 -18.15 7.30
C ASN A 268 -5.06 -18.78 8.30
#